data_edf09c3ff0cde07abc8ae1524988e469
#
_entry.id   edf09c3ff0cde07abc8ae1524988e469
#
_cell.length_a   1.000
_cell.length_b   1.000
_cell.length_c   1.000
_cell.angle_alpha   90.00
_cell.angle_beta   90.00
_cell.angle_gamma   90.00
#
_symmetry.space_group_name_H-M   'P 1'
#
loop_
_entity.id
_entity.type
_entity.pdbx_description
1 polymer ?
#
loop_
_entity_poly.entity_id
_entity_poly.type
_entity_poly.pdbx_seq_one_letter_code
_entity_poly.pdbx_strand_id
1 'polypeptide(L)'
;MRTTYMAKPADVERKWFIIDAEGKTLGRLASEAAALIRGKHKPTFTPHVDGGDFVVIINAEKIVLTGKKLTDKKYYRHSHYPGGLKVTSAQEMLNNKPERMIELAVQGMLPKTRMGNKMKLRVKAYAGAEHPHQAQQPEVYELRG
;
A
#
# COMPACT_ATOMS: atom_id res chain seq x y z
N MET A 1 32.55 10.05 20.81
CA MET A 1 31.59 8.93 20.61
C MET A 1 30.71 9.24 19.39
N ARG A 2 30.65 8.37 18.42
CA ARG A 2 29.71 8.49 17.31
C ARG A 2 28.38 7.89 17.74
N THR A 3 27.33 8.72 17.82
CA THR A 3 25.97 8.27 18.06
C THR A 3 25.20 8.26 16.74
N THR A 4 24.42 7.21 16.51
CA THR A 4 23.49 7.14 15.39
C THR A 4 22.27 7.99 15.67
N TYR A 5 21.68 8.57 14.62
CA TYR A 5 20.44 9.33 14.75
C TYR A 5 19.29 8.44 15.19
N MET A 6 18.56 8.86 16.20
CA MET A 6 17.30 8.27 16.64
C MET A 6 16.17 9.28 16.46
N ALA A 7 15.21 8.95 15.60
CA ALA A 7 14.05 9.80 15.38
C ALA A 7 13.16 9.87 16.63
N LYS A 8 12.59 11.05 16.89
CA LYS A 8 11.56 11.24 17.89
C LYS A 8 10.20 11.38 17.21
N PRO A 9 9.10 10.90 17.81
CA PRO A 9 7.77 11.04 17.21
C PRO A 9 7.35 12.47 16.89
N ALA A 10 7.86 13.45 17.66
CA ALA A 10 7.58 14.88 17.46
C ALA A 10 8.27 15.47 16.22
N ASP A 11 9.39 14.88 15.79
CA ASP A 11 10.20 15.39 14.70
C ASP A 11 9.83 14.77 13.33
N VAL A 12 8.78 13.96 13.30
CA VAL A 12 8.36 13.27 12.09
C VAL A 12 7.53 14.19 11.19
N GLU A 13 8.10 14.52 10.03
CA GLU A 13 7.38 15.19 8.95
C GLU A 13 6.84 14.15 7.96
N ARG A 14 5.56 14.25 7.60
CA ARG A 14 4.91 13.33 6.68
C ARG A 14 4.53 14.04 5.39
N LYS A 15 4.94 13.47 4.28
CA LYS A 15 4.54 13.89 2.94
C LYS A 15 3.42 13.03 2.40
N TRP A 16 2.76 13.54 1.38
CA TRP A 16 1.77 12.81 0.61
C TRP A 16 2.33 12.53 -0.79
N PHE A 17 2.27 11.27 -1.18
CA PHE A 17 2.67 10.83 -2.51
C PHE A 17 1.48 10.26 -3.26
N ILE A 18 1.41 10.54 -4.56
CA ILE A 18 0.44 9.94 -5.48
C ILE A 18 1.17 9.03 -6.46
N ILE A 19 0.65 7.82 -6.63
CA ILE A 19 1.18 6.80 -7.54
C ILE A 19 0.07 6.44 -8.53
N ASP A 20 0.39 6.47 -9.82
CA ASP A 20 -0.49 5.97 -10.85
C ASP A 20 -0.24 4.46 -11.05
N ALA A 21 -1.30 3.67 -10.88
CA ALA A 21 -1.27 2.22 -11.04
C ALA A 21 -1.47 1.75 -12.50
N GLU A 22 -1.81 2.66 -13.42
CA GLU A 22 -2.08 2.31 -14.81
C GLU A 22 -0.89 1.60 -15.47
N GLY A 23 -1.10 0.38 -15.95
CA GLY A 23 -0.07 -0.42 -16.61
C GLY A 23 1.05 -0.93 -15.71
N LYS A 24 0.98 -0.69 -14.39
CA LYS A 24 1.99 -1.15 -13.44
C LYS A 24 1.65 -2.53 -12.88
N THR A 25 2.68 -3.32 -12.57
CA THR A 25 2.48 -4.63 -11.93
C THR A 25 2.15 -4.47 -10.45
N LEU A 26 1.17 -5.21 -9.96
CA LEU A 26 0.69 -5.13 -8.58
C LEU A 26 1.80 -5.28 -7.53
N GLY A 27 2.65 -6.31 -7.68
CA GLY A 27 3.70 -6.60 -6.70
C GLY A 27 4.77 -5.52 -6.63
N ARG A 28 5.21 -4.99 -7.77
CA ARG A 28 6.23 -3.93 -7.82
C ARG A 28 5.70 -2.62 -7.24
N LEU A 29 4.49 -2.23 -7.63
CA LEU A 29 3.82 -1.06 -7.07
C LEU A 29 3.67 -1.20 -5.55
N ALA A 30 3.19 -2.35 -5.08
CA ALA A 30 2.97 -2.58 -3.65
C ALA A 30 4.26 -2.54 -2.83
N SER A 31 5.38 -3.04 -3.37
CA SER A 31 6.67 -3.02 -2.68
C SER A 31 7.22 -1.60 -2.50
N GLU A 32 7.11 -0.76 -3.51
CA GLU A 32 7.54 0.64 -3.41
C GLU A 32 6.61 1.47 -2.51
N ALA A 33 5.30 1.28 -2.66
CA ALA A 33 4.33 1.91 -1.76
C ALA A 33 4.57 1.53 -0.28
N ALA A 34 4.84 0.26 0.00
CA ALA A 34 5.16 -0.20 1.35
C ALA A 34 6.46 0.42 1.90
N ALA A 35 7.48 0.60 1.05
CA ALA A 35 8.72 1.26 1.44
C ALA A 35 8.50 2.75 1.81
N LEU A 36 7.67 3.46 1.06
CA LEU A 36 7.28 4.86 1.36
C LEU A 36 6.48 4.94 2.67
N ILE A 37 5.51 4.08 2.86
CA ILE A 37 4.65 4.05 4.05
C ILE A 37 5.47 3.70 5.31
N ARG A 38 6.45 2.82 5.19
CA ARG A 38 7.36 2.48 6.29
C ARG A 38 8.40 3.56 6.56
N GLY A 39 8.70 4.39 5.57
CA GLY A 39 9.71 5.46 5.69
C GLY A 39 11.15 5.03 5.40
N LYS A 40 11.36 3.89 4.74
CA LYS A 40 12.70 3.39 4.40
C LYS A 40 13.48 4.27 3.43
N HIS A 41 12.81 5.14 2.69
CA HIS A 41 13.43 6.11 1.77
C HIS A 41 14.06 7.30 2.48
N LYS A 42 13.75 7.50 3.77
CA LYS A 42 14.27 8.61 4.56
C LYS A 42 15.59 8.25 5.24
N PRO A 43 16.60 9.15 5.24
CA PRO A 43 17.83 8.92 6.00
C PRO A 43 17.61 8.91 7.51
N THR A 44 16.50 9.48 7.98
CA THR A 44 16.08 9.51 9.39
C THR A 44 15.32 8.26 9.82
N PHE A 45 15.26 7.22 8.98
CA PHE A 45 14.53 5.98 9.30
C PHE A 45 15.04 5.36 10.61
N THR A 46 14.10 5.13 11.52
CA THR A 46 14.34 4.45 12.80
C THR A 46 13.31 3.33 12.96
N PRO A 47 13.74 2.06 13.15
CA PRO A 47 12.82 0.93 13.12
C PRO A 47 11.68 0.97 14.14
N HIS A 48 11.89 1.55 15.32
CA HIS A 48 10.89 1.64 16.39
C HIS A 48 10.01 2.91 16.32
N VAL A 49 10.29 3.82 15.40
CA VAL A 49 9.52 5.05 15.19
C VAL A 49 8.83 5.03 13.82
N ASP A 50 7.56 5.38 13.82
CA ASP A 50 6.76 5.45 12.60
C ASP A 50 7.01 6.77 11.87
N GLY A 51 8.01 6.77 10.99
CA GLY A 51 8.45 7.95 10.21
C GLY A 51 7.99 7.96 8.76
N GLY A 52 7.08 7.07 8.35
CA GLY A 52 6.66 6.96 6.95
C GLY A 52 5.66 8.03 6.50
N ASP A 53 5.36 8.01 5.20
CA ASP A 53 4.52 8.99 4.51
C ASP A 53 3.16 8.40 4.15
N PHE A 54 2.26 9.26 3.66
CA PHE A 54 0.99 8.86 3.09
C PHE A 54 1.13 8.54 1.61
N VAL A 55 0.44 7.51 1.13
CA VAL A 55 0.45 7.11 -0.27
C VAL A 55 -0.99 7.02 -0.79
N VAL A 56 -1.25 7.74 -1.86
CA VAL A 56 -2.50 7.69 -2.63
C VAL A 56 -2.22 6.95 -3.93
N ILE A 57 -2.99 5.93 -4.23
CA ILE A 57 -2.87 5.14 -5.45
C ILE A 57 -4.12 5.34 -6.28
N ILE A 58 -3.95 5.78 -7.51
CA ILE A 58 -5.05 6.02 -8.46
C ILE A 58 -5.03 4.98 -9.58
N ASN A 59 -6.12 4.91 -10.35
CA ASN A 59 -6.29 3.97 -11.46
C ASN A 59 -6.13 2.49 -11.07
N ALA A 60 -6.61 2.12 -9.90
CA ALA A 60 -6.48 0.75 -9.39
C ALA A 60 -7.11 -0.31 -10.32
N GLU A 61 -8.14 0.04 -11.06
CA GLU A 61 -8.80 -0.84 -12.04
C GLU A 61 -7.90 -1.26 -13.22
N LYS A 62 -6.88 -0.44 -13.52
CA LYS A 62 -5.96 -0.65 -14.65
C LYS A 62 -4.65 -1.34 -14.25
N ILE A 63 -4.57 -1.86 -13.04
CA ILE A 63 -3.37 -2.55 -12.57
C ILE A 63 -3.18 -3.88 -13.29
N VAL A 64 -1.93 -4.27 -13.53
CA VAL A 64 -1.58 -5.46 -14.27
C VAL A 64 -1.16 -6.60 -13.34
N LEU A 65 -1.71 -7.78 -13.59
CA LEU A 65 -1.26 -9.04 -13.00
C LEU A 65 -0.59 -9.88 -14.08
N THR A 66 0.63 -10.34 -13.81
CA THR A 66 1.42 -11.14 -14.77
C THR A 66 1.04 -12.61 -14.75
N GLY A 67 1.23 -13.29 -15.90
CA GLY A 67 0.96 -14.71 -16.04
C GLY A 67 -0.51 -15.06 -15.86
N LYS A 68 -0.78 -16.20 -15.23
CA LYS A 68 -2.15 -16.70 -14.98
C LYS A 68 -2.76 -16.26 -13.65
N LYS A 69 -2.21 -15.21 -13.02
CA LYS A 69 -2.67 -14.77 -11.69
C LYS A 69 -4.13 -14.32 -11.65
N LEU A 70 -4.67 -13.82 -12.73
CA LEU A 70 -6.07 -13.42 -12.81
C LEU A 70 -7.02 -14.60 -12.50
N THR A 71 -6.67 -15.80 -12.96
CA THR A 71 -7.46 -17.01 -12.74
C THR A 71 -7.04 -17.81 -11.51
N ASP A 72 -5.73 -17.90 -11.26
CA ASP A 72 -5.16 -18.82 -10.27
C ASP A 72 -5.02 -18.19 -8.88
N LYS A 73 -4.82 -16.87 -8.82
CA LYS A 73 -4.71 -16.16 -7.54
C LYS A 73 -6.09 -16.03 -6.89
N LYS A 74 -6.20 -16.50 -5.64
CA LYS A 74 -7.44 -16.47 -4.87
C LYS A 74 -7.26 -15.71 -3.56
N TYR A 75 -8.29 -14.99 -3.18
CA TYR A 75 -8.39 -14.28 -1.91
C TYR A 75 -9.38 -14.99 -1.01
N TYR A 76 -8.95 -15.33 0.20
CA TYR A 76 -9.73 -16.08 1.17
C TYR A 76 -10.21 -15.17 2.29
N ARG A 77 -11.47 -15.33 2.66
CA ARG A 77 -12.08 -14.70 3.83
C ARG A 77 -12.95 -15.70 4.56
N HIS A 78 -12.90 -15.71 5.88
CA HIS A 78 -13.70 -16.61 6.70
C HIS A 78 -14.58 -15.81 7.65
N SER A 79 -15.87 -16.17 7.76
CA SER A 79 -16.85 -15.54 8.65
C SER A 79 -16.79 -16.05 10.09
N HIS A 80 -15.92 -17.02 10.40
CA HIS A 80 -15.81 -17.74 11.68
C HIS A 80 -17.01 -18.62 12.05
N TYR A 81 -17.92 -18.87 11.11
CA TYR A 81 -18.98 -19.87 11.24
C TYR A 81 -18.61 -21.16 10.49
N PRO A 82 -19.17 -22.33 10.87
CA PRO A 82 -18.99 -23.57 10.10
C PRO A 82 -19.35 -23.35 8.62
N GLY A 83 -18.44 -23.76 7.70
CA GLY A 83 -18.63 -23.54 6.26
C GLY A 83 -18.53 -22.10 5.80
N GLY A 84 -18.01 -21.18 6.63
CA GLY A 84 -17.94 -19.76 6.36
C GLY A 84 -16.76 -19.30 5.49
N LEU A 85 -16.01 -20.21 4.86
CA LEU A 85 -14.91 -19.84 3.94
C LEU A 85 -15.47 -19.26 2.64
N LYS A 86 -15.04 -18.04 2.31
CA LYS A 86 -15.36 -17.37 1.06
C LYS A 86 -14.09 -17.22 0.23
N VAL A 87 -14.16 -17.62 -1.03
CA VAL A 87 -13.06 -17.55 -1.98
C VAL A 87 -13.44 -16.62 -3.11
N THR A 88 -12.59 -15.63 -3.39
CA THR A 88 -12.75 -14.68 -4.49
C THR A 88 -11.54 -14.79 -5.41
N SER A 89 -11.74 -14.95 -6.71
CA SER A 89 -10.63 -14.94 -7.67
C SER A 89 -10.05 -13.54 -7.85
N ALA A 90 -8.83 -13.45 -8.33
CA ALA A 90 -8.21 -12.14 -8.61
C ALA A 90 -8.99 -11.36 -9.68
N GLN A 91 -9.52 -12.04 -10.70
CA GLN A 91 -10.36 -11.43 -11.73
C GLN A 91 -11.63 -10.80 -11.14
N GLU A 92 -12.30 -11.53 -10.26
CA GLU A 92 -13.51 -11.04 -9.59
C GLU A 92 -13.21 -9.88 -8.65
N MET A 93 -12.09 -9.95 -7.91
CA MET A 93 -11.64 -8.87 -7.05
C MET A 93 -11.32 -7.60 -7.84
N LEU A 94 -10.63 -7.73 -8.97
CA LEU A 94 -10.29 -6.60 -9.86
C LEU A 94 -11.54 -5.93 -10.43
N ASN A 95 -12.56 -6.72 -10.81
CA ASN A 95 -13.79 -6.18 -11.37
C ASN A 95 -14.67 -5.49 -10.33
N ASN A 96 -14.74 -6.02 -9.12
CA ASN A 96 -15.65 -5.54 -8.10
C ASN A 96 -15.02 -4.53 -7.13
N LYS A 97 -13.79 -4.77 -6.70
CA LYS A 97 -13.10 -3.99 -5.67
C LYS A 97 -11.59 -3.91 -5.94
N PRO A 98 -11.16 -3.23 -7.00
CA PRO A 98 -9.74 -3.14 -7.36
C PRO A 98 -8.90 -2.46 -6.27
N GLU A 99 -9.45 -1.50 -5.54
CA GLU A 99 -8.78 -0.82 -4.44
C GLU A 99 -8.36 -1.81 -3.35
N ARG A 100 -9.24 -2.76 -3.05
CA ARG A 100 -8.99 -3.76 -2.02
C ARG A 100 -7.85 -4.70 -2.38
N MET A 101 -7.67 -4.99 -3.67
CA MET A 101 -6.54 -5.79 -4.15
C MET A 101 -5.20 -5.12 -3.84
N ILE A 102 -5.10 -3.82 -4.11
CA ILE A 102 -3.89 -3.02 -3.84
C ILE A 102 -3.64 -2.91 -2.33
N GLU A 103 -4.67 -2.58 -1.56
CA GLU A 103 -4.57 -2.50 -0.10
C GLU A 103 -4.05 -3.79 0.52
N LEU A 104 -4.58 -4.94 0.12
CA LEU A 104 -4.14 -6.24 0.61
C LEU A 104 -2.69 -6.54 0.23
N ALA A 105 -2.28 -6.20 -0.99
CA ALA A 105 -0.89 -6.37 -1.42
C ALA A 105 0.07 -5.53 -0.59
N VAL A 106 -0.24 -4.27 -0.35
CA VAL A 106 0.57 -3.37 0.49
C VAL A 106 0.60 -3.84 1.94
N GLN A 107 -0.56 -4.19 2.51
CA GLN A 107 -0.64 -4.70 3.88
C GLN A 107 0.19 -5.97 4.07
N GLY A 108 0.22 -6.85 3.07
CA GLY A 108 1.04 -8.06 3.07
C GLY A 108 2.55 -7.78 3.16
N MET A 109 3.00 -6.62 2.69
CA MET A 109 4.40 -6.20 2.68
C MET A 109 4.79 -5.30 3.86
N LEU A 110 3.83 -4.86 4.66
CA LEU A 110 4.07 -4.09 5.88
C LEU A 110 4.34 -5.02 7.08
N PRO A 111 5.04 -4.53 8.12
CA PRO A 111 5.26 -5.30 9.35
C PRO A 111 3.95 -5.75 10.01
N LYS A 112 3.96 -6.96 10.60
CA LYS A 112 2.79 -7.53 11.30
C LYS A 112 2.78 -7.15 12.78
N THR A 113 3.02 -5.88 13.08
CA THR A 113 3.11 -5.33 14.43
C THR A 113 2.03 -4.28 14.68
N ARG A 114 1.91 -3.80 15.92
CA ARG A 114 1.01 -2.68 16.27
C ARG A 114 1.32 -1.44 15.42
N MET A 115 2.60 -1.14 15.19
CA MET A 115 3.03 -0.04 14.34
C MET A 115 2.66 -0.28 12.88
N GLY A 116 2.83 -1.50 12.36
CA GLY A 116 2.38 -1.88 11.02
C GLY A 116 0.87 -1.74 10.83
N ASN A 117 0.08 -1.97 11.84
CA ASN A 117 -1.37 -1.73 11.81
C ASN A 117 -1.74 -0.23 11.68
N LYS A 118 -0.92 0.65 12.22
CA LYS A 118 -1.06 2.10 12.00
C LYS A 118 -0.59 2.50 10.59
N MET A 119 0.49 1.90 10.10
CA MET A 119 1.02 2.16 8.76
C MET A 119 0.03 1.81 7.65
N LYS A 120 -0.68 0.70 7.75
CA LYS A 120 -1.68 0.29 6.74
C LYS A 120 -2.81 1.29 6.52
N LEU A 121 -3.10 2.16 7.49
CA LEU A 121 -4.12 3.19 7.35
C LEU A 121 -3.70 4.36 6.47
N ARG A 122 -2.42 4.46 6.14
CA ARG A 122 -1.86 5.52 5.32
C ARG A 122 -1.83 5.22 3.82
N VAL A 123 -2.17 4.01 3.41
CA VAL A 123 -2.44 3.71 2.01
C VAL A 123 -3.90 4.03 1.69
N LYS A 124 -4.12 4.77 0.61
CA LYS A 124 -5.44 5.09 0.08
C LYS A 124 -5.45 4.72 -1.40
N ALA A 125 -6.32 3.81 -1.79
CA ALA A 125 -6.45 3.37 -3.16
C ALA A 125 -7.80 3.79 -3.74
N TYR A 126 -7.80 4.18 -5.00
CA TYR A 126 -8.98 4.61 -5.75
C TYR A 126 -9.01 3.91 -7.11
N ALA A 127 -10.20 3.46 -7.52
CA ALA A 127 -10.38 2.76 -8.78
C ALA A 127 -10.08 3.63 -9.99
N GLY A 128 -10.58 4.86 -10.00
CA GLY A 128 -10.35 5.84 -11.06
C GLY A 128 -9.20 6.80 -10.82
N ALA A 129 -9.11 7.83 -11.64
CA ALA A 129 -8.08 8.86 -11.56
C ALA A 129 -8.37 9.95 -10.51
N GLU A 130 -9.62 10.06 -10.06
CA GLU A 130 -10.04 11.07 -9.10
C GLU A 130 -9.78 10.64 -7.66
N HIS A 131 -9.33 11.57 -6.83
CA HIS A 131 -9.10 11.35 -5.40
C HIS A 131 -9.47 12.60 -4.59
N PRO A 132 -9.93 12.45 -3.33
CA PRO A 132 -10.35 13.58 -2.49
C PRO A 132 -9.20 14.27 -1.73
N HIS A 133 -7.94 13.99 -2.09
CA HIS A 133 -6.76 14.45 -1.36
C HIS A 133 -6.06 15.66 -2.00
N GLN A 134 -6.78 16.48 -2.76
CA GLN A 134 -6.20 17.69 -3.39
C GLN A 134 -5.69 18.71 -2.37
N ALA A 135 -6.37 18.83 -1.23
CA ALA A 135 -5.98 19.73 -0.16
C ALA A 135 -4.62 19.40 0.46
N GLN A 136 -4.22 18.13 0.47
CA GLN A 136 -2.93 17.68 0.95
C GLN A 136 -1.78 17.88 -0.05
N GLN A 137 -2.08 18.30 -1.27
CA GLN A 137 -1.09 18.54 -2.34
C GLN A 137 -0.10 17.38 -2.51
N PRO A 138 -0.57 16.16 -2.87
CA PRO A 138 0.30 15.02 -3.00
C PRO A 138 1.31 15.20 -4.14
N GLU A 139 2.58 14.88 -3.86
CA GLU A 139 3.66 14.89 -4.84
C GLU A 139 3.56 13.62 -5.72
N VAL A 140 3.74 13.78 -7.04
CA VAL A 140 3.75 12.63 -7.95
C VAL A 140 5.01 11.79 -7.69
N TYR A 141 4.83 10.50 -7.49
CA TYR A 141 5.91 9.55 -7.31
C TYR A 141 5.96 8.57 -8.49
N GLU A 142 7.08 8.56 -9.20
CA GLU A 142 7.33 7.60 -10.27
C GLU A 142 7.98 6.33 -9.73
N LEU A 143 7.42 5.17 -10.11
CA LEU A 143 7.96 3.89 -9.73
C LEU A 143 9.33 3.64 -10.39
N ARG A 144 10.26 3.10 -9.62
CA ARG A 144 11.63 2.84 -10.08
C ARG A 144 11.77 1.58 -10.93
N GLY A 145 10.79 0.70 -10.86
CA GLY A 145 10.88 -0.57 -11.57
C GLY A 145 9.61 -1.17 -12.09
#